data_27a260fc9643c0bcc6789aa6a6e027a1
#
_entry.id   27a260fc9643c0bcc6789aa6a6e027a1
#
_cell.length_a   1.000
_cell.length_b   1.000
_cell.length_c   1.000
_cell.angle_alpha   90.00
_cell.angle_beta   90.00
_cell.angle_gamma   90.00
#
_symmetry.space_group_name_H-M   'P 1'
#
loop_
_entity.id
_entity.type
_entity.pdbx_description
1 polymer ?
#
loop_
_entity_poly.entity_id
_entity_poly.type
_entity_poly.pdbx_seq_one_letter_code
_entity_poly.pdbx_strand_id
1 'polypeptide(L)'
;MLGAGPVYERAAKNDNVPSWTLDAALASKDKNQPKKLGKDGKPSEANHSNIPPSIANGGFTISRALQTTVLSLTALRRLRFPLNNEADSDVFVDQAARVTLAAIALVAATLVREEGADLRSRCQLFPTQKFVWELLDTPGEEPKAFNLTGKESEELMRQAIAEAITAKLPWLGNISLKPTPELIQLVAKSQELAMHQTTEGGE
;
A
#
# COMPACT_ATOMS: atom_id res chain seq x y z
N MET A 1 6.68 -0.55 -38.35
CA MET A 1 6.00 -0.37 -37.05
C MET A 1 6.26 -1.61 -36.20
N LEU A 2 7.23 -1.55 -35.32
CA LEU A 2 7.44 -2.57 -34.28
C LEU A 2 6.60 -2.16 -33.07
N GLY A 3 5.29 -2.27 -33.19
CA GLY A 3 4.39 -2.02 -32.07
C GLY A 3 4.60 -3.08 -31.00
N ALA A 4 4.70 -2.68 -29.75
CA ALA A 4 4.61 -3.61 -28.64
C ALA A 4 3.35 -4.46 -28.83
N GLY A 5 3.53 -5.78 -28.98
CA GLY A 5 2.40 -6.69 -29.20
C GLY A 5 1.39 -6.64 -28.07
N PRO A 6 0.16 -7.07 -28.29
CA PRO A 6 -0.87 -7.02 -27.27
C PRO A 6 -0.56 -7.91 -26.06
N VAL A 7 -1.09 -7.54 -24.93
CA VAL A 7 -1.16 -8.38 -23.74
C VAL A 7 -2.35 -9.31 -23.88
N TYR A 8 -2.18 -10.58 -23.58
CA TYR A 8 -3.19 -11.61 -23.72
C TYR A 8 -3.67 -12.14 -22.36
N GLU A 9 -4.87 -12.65 -22.31
CA GLU A 9 -5.35 -13.43 -21.18
C GLU A 9 -4.64 -14.80 -21.17
N ARG A 10 -4.05 -15.19 -20.05
CA ARG A 10 -3.33 -16.48 -19.94
C ARG A 10 -4.32 -17.64 -19.84
N ALA A 11 -4.05 -18.72 -20.57
CA ALA A 11 -4.88 -19.92 -20.57
C ALA A 11 -4.78 -20.72 -19.25
N ALA A 12 -3.57 -20.87 -18.72
CA ALA A 12 -3.34 -21.55 -17.44
C ALA A 12 -3.66 -20.59 -16.27
N LYS A 13 -4.65 -20.95 -15.47
CA LYS A 13 -4.95 -20.26 -14.21
C LYS A 13 -4.21 -20.97 -13.09
N ASN A 14 -3.14 -20.35 -12.61
CA ASN A 14 -2.32 -20.83 -11.50
C ASN A 14 -1.95 -19.62 -10.63
N ASP A 15 -2.05 -19.76 -9.33
CA ASP A 15 -1.77 -18.69 -8.35
C ASP A 15 -0.31 -18.19 -8.38
N ASN A 16 0.59 -18.96 -8.99
CA ASN A 16 2.02 -18.64 -9.08
C ASN A 16 2.42 -17.88 -10.35
N VAL A 17 1.50 -17.64 -11.27
CA VAL A 17 1.78 -16.91 -12.53
C VAL A 17 0.73 -15.84 -12.77
N PRO A 18 1.10 -14.72 -13.43
CA PRO A 18 0.14 -13.68 -13.77
C PRO A 18 -1.02 -14.23 -14.62
N SER A 19 -2.21 -13.69 -14.44
CA SER A 19 -3.39 -14.00 -15.26
C SER A 19 -3.28 -13.53 -16.72
N TRP A 20 -2.23 -12.82 -17.04
CA TRP A 20 -1.90 -12.30 -18.35
C TRP A 20 -0.56 -12.83 -18.86
N THR A 21 -0.33 -12.72 -20.17
CA THR A 21 0.90 -13.10 -20.83
C THR A 21 1.18 -12.21 -22.05
N LEU A 22 2.44 -12.07 -22.39
CA LEU A 22 2.88 -11.42 -23.63
C LEU A 22 3.09 -12.42 -24.76
N ASP A 23 3.07 -13.72 -24.45
CA ASP A 23 3.23 -14.79 -25.40
C ASP A 23 1.87 -15.31 -25.89
N ALA A 24 1.62 -15.15 -27.18
CA ALA A 24 0.39 -15.62 -27.82
C ALA A 24 0.22 -17.16 -27.73
N ALA A 25 1.30 -17.91 -27.57
CA ALA A 25 1.24 -19.36 -27.44
C ALA A 25 0.68 -19.80 -26.07
N LEU A 26 0.87 -18.97 -25.06
CA LEU A 26 0.36 -19.19 -23.68
C LEU A 26 -1.01 -18.54 -23.44
N ALA A 27 -1.55 -17.85 -24.44
CA ALA A 27 -2.82 -17.18 -24.35
C ALA A 27 -4.00 -18.14 -24.40
N SER A 28 -5.08 -17.78 -23.69
CA SER A 28 -6.39 -18.38 -23.93
C SER A 28 -6.83 -18.08 -25.37
N LYS A 29 -7.66 -18.95 -25.95
CA LYS A 29 -8.13 -18.78 -27.32
C LYS A 29 -9.60 -18.35 -27.34
N ASP A 30 -9.90 -17.38 -28.17
CA ASP A 30 -11.25 -17.02 -28.60
C ASP A 30 -11.33 -17.20 -30.13
N LYS A 31 -12.27 -18.03 -30.62
CA LYS A 31 -12.42 -18.32 -32.05
C LYS A 31 -11.10 -18.70 -32.76
N ASN A 32 -10.29 -19.54 -32.11
CA ASN A 32 -8.96 -19.99 -32.56
C ASN A 32 -7.87 -18.89 -32.60
N GLN A 33 -8.12 -17.69 -32.11
CA GLN A 33 -7.13 -16.64 -32.01
C GLN A 33 -6.75 -16.38 -30.54
N PRO A 34 -5.51 -15.93 -30.28
CA PRO A 34 -5.11 -15.54 -28.93
C PRO A 34 -6.02 -14.42 -28.39
N LYS A 35 -6.65 -14.66 -27.25
CA LYS A 35 -7.56 -13.72 -26.62
C LYS A 35 -6.79 -12.58 -25.98
N LYS A 36 -7.03 -11.35 -26.44
CA LYS A 36 -6.47 -10.16 -25.81
C LYS A 36 -7.00 -9.99 -24.39
N LEU A 37 -6.16 -9.48 -23.50
CA LEU A 37 -6.58 -9.06 -22.18
C LEU A 37 -7.47 -7.81 -22.33
N GLY A 38 -8.62 -7.80 -21.69
CA GLY A 38 -9.60 -6.72 -21.83
C GLY A 38 -10.08 -6.52 -23.26
N LYS A 39 -10.22 -5.28 -23.69
CA LYS A 39 -10.70 -4.93 -25.03
C LYS A 39 -9.58 -4.88 -26.06
N ASP A 40 -8.47 -4.24 -25.71
CA ASP A 40 -7.43 -3.86 -26.67
C ASP A 40 -6.09 -4.60 -26.44
N GLY A 41 -5.91 -5.25 -25.29
CA GLY A 41 -4.64 -5.88 -24.89
C GLY A 41 -3.56 -4.85 -24.55
N LYS A 42 -3.95 -3.71 -24.00
CA LYS A 42 -2.99 -2.68 -23.57
C LYS A 42 -2.37 -3.04 -22.22
N PRO A 43 -1.16 -2.57 -21.90
CA PRO A 43 -0.53 -2.76 -20.58
C PRO A 43 -1.41 -2.27 -19.41
N SER A 44 -2.22 -1.25 -19.62
CA SER A 44 -3.18 -0.74 -18.63
C SER A 44 -4.22 -1.78 -18.21
N GLU A 45 -4.56 -2.71 -19.08
CA GLU A 45 -5.51 -3.79 -18.77
C GLU A 45 -4.90 -4.90 -17.89
N ALA A 46 -3.56 -4.90 -17.79
CA ALA A 46 -2.81 -5.70 -16.81
C ALA A 46 -2.50 -4.92 -15.50
N ASN A 47 -3.30 -3.90 -15.19
CA ASN A 47 -3.08 -2.98 -14.06
C ASN A 47 -1.72 -2.24 -14.10
N HIS A 48 -1.09 -2.17 -15.26
CA HIS A 48 0.12 -1.39 -15.48
C HIS A 48 -0.22 -0.19 -16.36
N SER A 49 -0.65 0.88 -15.74
CA SER A 49 -0.92 2.14 -16.44
C SER A 49 -0.16 3.29 -15.80
N ASN A 50 0.40 4.12 -16.65
CA ASN A 50 0.83 5.43 -16.25
C ASN A 50 -0.35 6.38 -16.44
N ILE A 51 -0.93 6.87 -15.36
CA ILE A 51 -1.98 7.89 -15.43
C ILE A 51 -1.28 9.24 -15.51
N PRO A 52 -1.26 9.89 -16.67
CA PRO A 52 -0.68 11.22 -16.77
C PRO A 52 -1.48 12.18 -15.89
N PRO A 53 -0.80 13.09 -15.17
CA PRO A 53 -1.50 14.07 -14.38
C PRO A 53 -2.32 14.99 -15.31
N SER A 54 -3.61 15.06 -15.09
CA SER A 54 -4.46 16.06 -15.75
C SER A 54 -4.37 17.36 -14.95
N ILE A 55 -4.06 18.47 -15.65
CA ILE A 55 -4.08 19.80 -15.06
C ILE A 55 -5.50 20.32 -15.21
N ALA A 56 -6.23 20.40 -14.10
CA ALA A 56 -7.50 21.10 -14.04
C ALA A 56 -7.27 22.52 -13.53
N ASN A 57 -7.81 23.50 -14.24
CA ASN A 57 -7.82 24.88 -13.78
C ASN A 57 -8.83 25.02 -12.66
N GLY A 58 -8.46 25.74 -11.62
CA GLY A 58 -9.30 26.01 -10.46
C GLY A 58 -8.71 25.43 -9.19
N GLY A 59 -9.35 25.71 -8.11
CA GLY A 59 -8.92 25.36 -6.75
C GLY A 59 -9.17 26.54 -5.82
N PHE A 60 -8.82 26.34 -4.56
CA PHE A 60 -8.87 27.38 -3.54
C PHE A 60 -7.74 27.23 -2.55
N THR A 61 -7.31 28.32 -2.00
CA THR A 61 -6.29 28.33 -0.94
C THR A 61 -6.99 28.16 0.40
N ILE A 62 -6.51 27.24 1.23
CA ILE A 62 -7.02 27.04 2.58
C ILE A 62 -6.12 27.79 3.57
N SER A 63 -6.70 28.34 4.62
CA SER A 63 -5.95 28.99 5.69
C SER A 63 -5.36 27.99 6.69
N ARG A 64 -6.05 26.85 6.88
CA ARG A 64 -5.59 25.73 7.72
C ARG A 64 -6.31 24.45 7.35
N ALA A 65 -5.68 23.33 7.69
CA ALA A 65 -6.29 22.02 7.73
C ALA A 65 -6.24 21.47 9.17
N LEU A 66 -7.26 20.72 9.57
CA LEU A 66 -7.28 19.98 10.83
C LEU A 66 -7.22 18.49 10.52
N GLN A 67 -6.23 17.82 11.08
CA GLN A 67 -6.12 16.37 11.02
C GLN A 67 -6.34 15.77 12.40
N THR A 68 -7.26 14.83 12.50
CA THR A 68 -7.50 14.03 13.71
C THR A 68 -7.18 12.59 13.38
N THR A 69 -6.33 11.97 14.20
CA THR A 69 -5.98 10.56 14.09
C THR A 69 -6.58 9.80 15.27
N VAL A 70 -7.31 8.72 14.98
CA VAL A 70 -7.95 7.89 16.01
C VAL A 70 -7.43 6.47 15.90
N LEU A 71 -6.82 5.96 16.98
CA LEU A 71 -6.47 4.55 17.13
C LEU A 71 -7.51 3.86 18.02
N SER A 72 -8.32 3.01 17.43
CA SER A 72 -9.40 2.32 18.15
C SER A 72 -8.88 1.09 18.90
N LEU A 73 -8.67 1.21 20.22
CA LEU A 73 -8.30 0.08 21.06
C LEU A 73 -9.43 -0.97 21.13
N THR A 74 -10.67 -0.55 21.04
CA THR A 74 -11.82 -1.47 20.99
C THR A 74 -11.82 -2.32 19.73
N ALA A 75 -11.46 -1.75 18.59
CA ALA A 75 -11.31 -2.51 17.35
C ALA A 75 -10.13 -3.50 17.44
N LEU A 76 -8.99 -3.09 17.97
CA LEU A 76 -7.85 -3.97 18.18
C LEU A 76 -8.19 -5.16 19.09
N ARG A 77 -8.92 -4.97 20.17
CA ARG A 77 -9.32 -6.03 21.11
C ARG A 77 -10.16 -7.15 20.47
N ARG A 78 -10.78 -6.89 19.31
CA ARG A 78 -11.59 -7.88 18.58
C ARG A 78 -10.75 -8.77 17.66
N LEU A 79 -9.53 -8.38 17.35
CA LEU A 79 -8.67 -9.14 16.46
C LEU A 79 -8.13 -10.40 17.16
N ARG A 80 -7.99 -11.47 16.37
CA ARG A 80 -7.43 -12.76 16.81
C ARG A 80 -6.34 -13.16 15.80
N PHE A 81 -5.31 -13.80 16.30
CA PHE A 81 -4.12 -14.16 15.53
C PHE A 81 -3.75 -15.63 15.76
N PRO A 82 -4.56 -16.57 15.24
CA PRO A 82 -4.24 -17.98 15.34
C PRO A 82 -2.94 -18.29 14.60
N LEU A 83 -2.08 -19.11 15.22
CA LEU A 83 -0.86 -19.59 14.61
C LEU A 83 -1.14 -20.90 13.84
N ASN A 84 -0.38 -21.16 12.78
CA ASN A 84 -0.39 -22.43 12.04
C ASN A 84 -1.77 -22.89 11.53
N ASN A 85 -2.66 -21.95 11.20
CA ASN A 85 -4.05 -22.23 10.77
C ASN A 85 -4.91 -22.95 11.85
N GLU A 86 -4.57 -22.79 13.11
CA GLU A 86 -5.38 -23.29 14.21
C GLU A 86 -6.73 -22.56 14.29
N ALA A 87 -7.76 -23.23 14.81
CA ALA A 87 -9.08 -22.63 14.96
C ALA A 87 -9.12 -21.59 16.10
N ASP A 88 -8.32 -21.83 17.15
CA ASP A 88 -8.25 -20.98 18.32
C ASP A 88 -6.95 -20.19 18.36
N SER A 89 -7.01 -18.99 18.95
CA SER A 89 -5.84 -18.15 19.17
C SER A 89 -5.41 -18.16 20.63
N ASP A 90 -4.11 -18.09 20.85
CA ASP A 90 -3.54 -17.91 22.18
C ASP A 90 -3.66 -16.45 22.64
N VAL A 91 -4.04 -16.24 23.91
CA VAL A 91 -4.25 -14.89 24.47
C VAL A 91 -2.96 -14.07 24.46
N PHE A 92 -1.80 -14.66 24.71
CA PHE A 92 -0.52 -13.96 24.70
C PHE A 92 -0.10 -13.57 23.28
N VAL A 93 -0.34 -14.45 22.31
CA VAL A 93 -0.11 -14.17 20.88
C VAL A 93 -1.02 -13.02 20.42
N ASP A 94 -2.29 -13.10 20.74
CA ASP A 94 -3.25 -12.04 20.43
C ASP A 94 -2.85 -10.69 21.03
N GLN A 95 -2.40 -10.68 22.27
CA GLN A 95 -1.97 -9.45 22.94
C GLN A 95 -0.73 -8.87 22.27
N ALA A 96 0.31 -9.67 22.02
CA ALA A 96 1.54 -9.23 21.37
C ALA A 96 1.25 -8.67 19.96
N ALA A 97 0.40 -9.32 19.18
CA ALA A 97 -0.01 -8.86 17.87
C ALA A 97 -0.74 -7.51 17.91
N ARG A 98 -1.67 -7.35 18.83
CA ARG A 98 -2.43 -6.08 19.01
C ARG A 98 -1.51 -4.94 19.44
N VAL A 99 -0.57 -5.20 20.37
CA VAL A 99 0.44 -4.22 20.79
C VAL A 99 1.31 -3.81 19.62
N THR A 100 1.74 -4.77 18.79
CA THR A 100 2.52 -4.49 17.58
C THR A 100 1.75 -3.61 16.59
N LEU A 101 0.48 -3.92 16.33
CA LEU A 101 -0.35 -3.10 15.46
C LEU A 101 -0.57 -1.69 16.01
N ALA A 102 -0.77 -1.55 17.33
CA ALA A 102 -0.88 -0.25 17.98
C ALA A 102 0.43 0.55 17.84
N ALA A 103 1.58 -0.08 18.06
CA ALA A 103 2.89 0.56 17.93
C ALA A 103 3.16 1.02 16.50
N ILE A 104 2.84 0.21 15.48
CA ILE A 104 2.94 0.60 14.06
C ILE A 104 2.07 1.83 13.77
N ALA A 105 0.83 1.84 14.25
CA ALA A 105 -0.07 2.98 14.05
C ALA A 105 0.43 4.26 14.73
N LEU A 106 0.99 4.15 15.94
CA LEU A 106 1.59 5.27 16.67
C LEU A 106 2.80 5.83 15.92
N VAL A 107 3.71 4.97 15.45
CA VAL A 107 4.88 5.39 14.66
C VAL A 107 4.44 6.11 13.40
N ALA A 108 3.54 5.48 12.62
CA ALA A 108 3.10 6.05 11.35
C ALA A 108 2.47 7.45 11.54
N ALA A 109 1.58 7.59 12.53
CA ALA A 109 0.92 8.87 12.79
C ALA A 109 1.89 9.92 13.35
N THR A 110 2.87 9.52 14.16
CA THR A 110 3.85 10.45 14.74
C THR A 110 4.83 10.96 13.68
N LEU A 111 5.38 10.07 12.83
CA LEU A 111 6.33 10.46 11.78
C LEU A 111 5.68 11.34 10.72
N VAL A 112 4.51 10.97 10.20
CA VAL A 112 3.77 11.80 9.23
C VAL A 112 3.58 13.23 9.74
N ARG A 113 3.39 13.37 11.02
CA ARG A 113 3.19 14.67 11.62
C ARG A 113 4.48 15.45 11.83
N GLU A 114 5.58 14.80 12.20
CA GLU A 114 6.89 15.49 12.37
C GLU A 114 7.43 15.99 11.04
N GLU A 115 7.22 15.24 9.97
CA GLU A 115 7.70 15.58 8.63
C GLU A 115 6.79 16.57 7.88
N GLY A 116 5.55 16.74 8.32
CA GLY A 116 4.53 17.47 7.57
C GLY A 116 3.89 16.61 6.47
N ALA A 117 3.02 17.21 5.69
CA ALA A 117 2.32 16.53 4.61
C ALA A 117 2.49 17.26 3.28
N ASP A 118 3.03 16.55 2.29
CA ASP A 118 3.03 16.95 0.89
C ASP A 118 1.88 16.25 0.18
N LEU A 119 0.76 16.94 0.09
CA LEU A 119 -0.42 16.43 -0.59
C LEU A 119 -0.36 16.74 -2.08
N ARG A 120 -1.07 15.97 -2.88
CA ARG A 120 -1.19 16.21 -4.31
C ARG A 120 -1.70 17.63 -4.58
N SER A 121 -1.50 18.12 -5.80
CA SER A 121 -1.94 19.45 -6.23
C SER A 121 -1.21 20.63 -5.58
N ARG A 122 0.07 20.45 -5.24
CA ARG A 122 0.95 21.48 -4.66
C ARG A 122 0.47 21.95 -3.28
N CYS A 123 -0.19 21.09 -2.53
CA CYS A 123 -0.63 21.39 -1.17
C CYS A 123 0.39 20.86 -0.16
N GLN A 124 1.25 21.73 0.32
CA GLN A 124 2.21 21.43 1.38
C GLN A 124 1.69 21.95 2.70
N LEU A 125 1.58 21.06 3.68
CA LEU A 125 1.08 21.37 5.01
C LEU A 125 2.15 21.12 6.05
N PHE A 126 2.30 22.04 6.96
CA PHE A 126 3.23 21.92 8.08
C PHE A 126 2.48 22.07 9.41
N PRO A 127 2.74 21.20 10.41
CA PRO A 127 2.08 21.28 11.70
C PRO A 127 2.42 22.57 12.43
N THR A 128 1.42 23.34 12.81
CA THR A 128 1.58 24.60 13.55
C THR A 128 1.26 24.48 15.05
N GLN A 129 0.68 23.36 15.47
CA GLN A 129 0.34 23.09 16.87
C GLN A 129 1.06 21.84 17.36
N LYS A 130 1.36 21.82 18.65
CA LYS A 130 1.85 20.61 19.28
C LYS A 130 0.79 19.51 19.19
N PHE A 131 1.25 18.32 18.92
CA PHE A 131 0.40 17.14 18.91
C PHE A 131 0.49 16.44 20.26
N VAL A 132 -0.61 16.06 20.76
CA VAL A 132 -0.72 15.34 22.01
C VAL A 132 -1.61 14.13 21.76
N TRP A 133 -1.14 12.97 22.13
CA TRP A 133 -1.97 11.80 22.17
C TRP A 133 -2.83 11.85 23.44
N GLU A 134 -4.09 11.49 23.30
CA GLU A 134 -5.05 11.37 24.39
C GLU A 134 -5.54 9.93 24.48
N LEU A 135 -5.24 9.27 25.59
CA LEU A 135 -5.73 7.93 25.88
C LEU A 135 -7.05 8.02 26.64
N LEU A 136 -8.10 7.50 25.98
CA LEU A 136 -9.43 7.36 26.56
C LEU A 136 -9.63 5.90 26.96
N ASP A 137 -9.11 5.51 28.11
CA ASP A 137 -9.15 4.12 28.60
C ASP A 137 -10.22 3.86 29.64
N THR A 138 -10.67 4.89 30.34
CA THR A 138 -11.65 4.79 31.41
C THR A 138 -12.86 5.68 31.11
N PRO A 139 -14.08 5.09 30.97
CA PRO A 139 -15.29 5.87 30.75
C PRO A 139 -15.57 6.84 31.89
N GLY A 140 -15.83 8.12 31.57
CA GLY A 140 -16.14 9.16 32.52
C GLY A 140 -14.96 9.83 33.21
N GLU A 141 -13.74 9.40 32.91
CA GLU A 141 -12.51 10.08 33.35
C GLU A 141 -11.96 11.01 32.26
N GLU A 142 -11.16 11.98 32.68
CA GLU A 142 -10.44 12.85 31.76
C GLU A 142 -9.40 12.05 30.96
N PRO A 143 -9.21 12.37 29.68
CA PRO A 143 -8.21 11.71 28.85
C PRO A 143 -6.80 11.83 29.43
N LYS A 144 -6.03 10.75 29.37
CA LYS A 144 -4.62 10.77 29.76
C LYS A 144 -3.76 11.26 28.59
N ALA A 145 -3.26 12.47 28.69
CA ALA A 145 -2.42 13.07 27.66
C ALA A 145 -0.99 12.54 27.75
N PHE A 146 -0.39 12.22 26.60
CA PHE A 146 1.03 11.87 26.48
C PHE A 146 1.61 12.34 25.14
N ASN A 147 2.91 12.57 25.13
CA ASN A 147 3.64 12.95 23.93
C ASN A 147 4.56 11.81 23.51
N LEU A 148 4.73 11.69 22.19
CA LEU A 148 5.73 10.82 21.59
C LEU A 148 6.44 11.60 20.49
N THR A 149 7.75 11.49 20.48
CA THR A 149 8.59 11.85 19.33
C THR A 149 8.68 10.66 18.36
N GLY A 150 9.06 10.90 17.12
CA GLY A 150 9.31 9.84 16.15
C GLY A 150 10.25 8.78 16.69
N LYS A 151 11.37 9.21 17.29
CA LYS A 151 12.36 8.30 17.88
C LYS A 151 11.80 7.44 19.03
N GLU A 152 11.00 8.02 19.92
CA GLU A 152 10.36 7.28 21.02
C GLU A 152 9.32 6.30 20.49
N SER A 153 8.56 6.70 19.48
CA SER A 153 7.56 5.82 18.85
C SER A 153 8.21 4.64 18.12
N GLU A 154 9.35 4.86 17.44
CA GLU A 154 10.12 3.78 16.82
C GLU A 154 10.70 2.80 17.86
N GLU A 155 11.13 3.31 19.01
CA GLU A 155 11.61 2.46 20.10
C GLU A 155 10.49 1.59 20.66
N LEU A 156 9.30 2.15 20.89
CA LEU A 156 8.11 1.37 21.28
C LEU A 156 7.78 0.30 20.24
N MET A 157 7.87 0.62 18.96
CA MET A 157 7.64 -0.37 17.91
C MET A 157 8.67 -1.50 17.94
N ARG A 158 9.97 -1.19 18.13
CA ARG A 158 11.01 -2.21 18.25
C ARG A 158 10.78 -3.15 19.44
N GLN A 159 10.35 -2.61 20.58
CA GLN A 159 9.99 -3.41 21.74
C GLN A 159 8.78 -4.31 21.47
N ALA A 160 7.72 -3.76 20.85
CA ALA A 160 6.54 -4.52 20.49
C ALA A 160 6.87 -5.67 19.50
N ILE A 161 7.76 -5.43 18.52
CA ILE A 161 8.23 -6.47 17.60
C ILE A 161 9.00 -7.57 18.33
N ALA A 162 9.86 -7.20 19.28
CA ALA A 162 10.60 -8.19 20.08
C ALA A 162 9.66 -9.09 20.91
N GLU A 163 8.62 -8.52 21.50
CA GLU A 163 7.58 -9.27 22.20
C GLU A 163 6.78 -10.17 21.23
N ALA A 164 6.45 -9.67 20.03
CA ALA A 164 5.78 -10.47 19.00
C ALA A 164 6.61 -11.69 18.58
N ILE A 165 7.92 -11.52 18.37
CA ILE A 165 8.85 -12.62 18.06
C ILE A 165 8.89 -13.63 19.20
N THR A 166 8.93 -13.17 20.45
CA THR A 166 8.89 -14.03 21.65
C THR A 166 7.59 -14.82 21.72
N ALA A 167 6.46 -14.20 21.32
CA ALA A 167 5.15 -14.85 21.20
C ALA A 167 5.03 -15.74 19.94
N LYS A 168 6.12 -15.99 19.21
CA LYS A 168 6.18 -16.80 17.98
C LYS A 168 5.37 -16.25 16.80
N LEU A 169 5.03 -14.98 16.81
CA LEU A 169 4.43 -14.32 15.64
C LEU A 169 5.50 -14.21 14.54
N PRO A 170 5.16 -14.52 13.27
CA PRO A 170 6.11 -14.41 12.18
C PRO A 170 6.40 -12.92 11.87
N TRP A 171 7.65 -12.52 12.05
CA TRP A 171 8.14 -11.22 11.62
C TRP A 171 9.25 -11.42 10.59
N LEU A 172 8.92 -11.17 9.33
CA LEU A 172 9.81 -11.48 8.21
C LEU A 172 10.93 -10.44 8.00
N GLY A 173 10.88 -9.33 8.72
CA GLY A 173 11.85 -8.25 8.57
C GLY A 173 11.79 -7.62 7.17
N ASN A 174 12.95 -7.40 6.58
CA ASN A 174 13.06 -6.81 5.25
C ASN A 174 12.78 -7.85 4.16
N ILE A 175 11.77 -7.61 3.35
CA ILE A 175 11.43 -8.43 2.20
C ILE A 175 11.92 -7.71 0.94
N SER A 176 12.86 -8.32 0.23
CA SER A 176 13.31 -7.81 -1.07
C SER A 176 12.43 -8.39 -2.17
N LEU A 177 11.62 -7.55 -2.79
CA LEU A 177 10.83 -7.92 -3.95
C LEU A 177 11.64 -7.69 -5.23
N LYS A 178 11.63 -8.68 -6.12
CA LYS A 178 12.21 -8.58 -7.46
C LYS A 178 11.09 -8.69 -8.47
N PRO A 179 11.10 -7.85 -9.53
CA PRO A 179 10.11 -7.98 -10.60
C PRO A 179 10.30 -9.30 -11.32
N THR A 180 9.19 -9.92 -11.74
CA THR A 180 9.25 -11.10 -12.62
C THR A 180 9.73 -10.70 -14.02
N PRO A 181 10.33 -11.62 -14.79
CA PRO A 181 10.75 -11.35 -16.18
C PRO A 181 9.59 -10.80 -17.04
N GLU A 182 8.38 -11.32 -16.86
CA GLU A 182 7.19 -10.85 -17.56
C GLU A 182 6.86 -9.40 -17.21
N LEU A 183 6.98 -9.02 -15.95
CA LEU A 183 6.74 -7.64 -15.52
C LEU A 183 7.78 -6.68 -16.12
N ILE A 184 9.05 -7.07 -16.16
CA ILE A 184 10.11 -6.28 -16.79
C ILE A 184 9.78 -6.04 -18.28
N GLN A 185 9.37 -7.08 -19.00
CA GLN A 185 8.97 -6.96 -20.40
C GLN A 185 7.73 -6.08 -20.58
N LEU A 186 6.74 -6.20 -19.71
CA LEU A 186 5.54 -5.36 -19.75
C LEU A 186 5.87 -3.89 -19.55
N VAL A 187 6.76 -3.58 -18.59
CA VAL A 187 7.21 -2.21 -18.34
C VAL A 187 7.96 -1.64 -19.53
N ALA A 188 8.89 -2.41 -20.12
CA ALA A 188 9.61 -1.99 -21.32
C ALA A 188 8.66 -1.66 -22.48
N LYS A 189 7.69 -2.52 -22.75
CA LYS A 189 6.66 -2.28 -23.77
C LYS A 189 5.79 -1.06 -23.47
N SER A 190 5.47 -0.83 -22.22
CA SER A 190 4.69 0.36 -21.80
C SER A 190 5.48 1.66 -22.04
N GLN A 191 6.78 1.64 -21.80
CA GLN A 191 7.67 2.78 -22.07
C GLN A 191 7.81 3.06 -23.57
N GLU A 192 7.97 2.03 -24.39
CA GLU A 192 8.00 2.17 -25.85
C GLU A 192 6.70 2.82 -26.39
N LEU A 193 5.53 2.36 -25.92
CA LEU A 193 4.26 2.95 -26.31
C LEU A 193 4.13 4.42 -25.90
N ALA A 194 4.61 4.77 -24.70
CA ALA A 194 4.59 6.16 -24.24
C ALA A 194 5.49 7.07 -25.09
N MET A 195 6.67 6.60 -25.50
CA MET A 195 7.57 7.36 -26.37
C MET A 195 6.96 7.59 -27.76
N HIS A 196 6.30 6.58 -28.34
CA HIS A 196 5.64 6.75 -29.65
C HIS A 196 4.50 7.75 -29.60
N GLN A 197 3.71 7.76 -28.53
CA GLN A 197 2.62 8.73 -28.38
C GLN A 197 3.10 10.17 -28.22
N THR A 198 4.26 10.38 -27.59
CA THR A 198 4.86 11.72 -27.47
C THR A 198 5.43 12.21 -28.78
N THR A 199 5.86 11.33 -29.66
CA THR A 199 6.42 11.69 -30.98
C THR A 199 5.33 12.00 -32.00
N GLU A 200 4.16 11.36 -31.92
CA GLU A 200 3.01 11.59 -32.82
C GLU A 200 2.13 12.78 -32.39
N GLY A 201 2.22 13.24 -31.15
CA GLY A 201 1.46 14.38 -30.61
C GLY A 201 2.21 15.73 -30.69
N GLY A 202 3.34 15.80 -31.33
CA GLY A 202 4.22 16.96 -31.46
C GLY A 202 4.22 17.62 -32.85
N GLU A 203 3.22 17.37 -33.70
CA GLU A 203 2.96 18.12 -34.95
C GLU A 203 1.76 19.03 -34.81
#